data_7d41520a69c25b33210a77ee61f0d680
#
_entry.id   7d41520a69c25b33210a77ee61f0d680
#
_cell.length_a   1.000
_cell.length_b   1.000
_cell.length_c   1.000
_cell.angle_alpha   90.00
_cell.angle_beta   90.00
_cell.angle_gamma   90.00
#
_symmetry.space_group_name_H-M   'P 1'
#
loop_
_entity.id
_entity.type
_entity.pdbx_description
1 polymer ?
#
loop_
_entity_poly.entity_id
_entity_poly.type
_entity_poly.pdbx_seq_one_letter_code
_entity_poly.pdbx_strand_id
1 'polypeptide(L)'
;PLLLTNIFLGIFSLIVTSAVADNAKKPYWQDVQVVAVNKEYPRSSFMTYDNREDALSGKFERSKFYRLLNGTWKFYFVDSYKDLPDNITDPSVSTDSWYDIQVPGNWEVQGHGVAIYTNHGYEFKARNPQPPILPEATPVGVYRRDIDIPADWDGRDIYLHLAGAKSGVYVYINGKEVGYSEDSKNPAEFLINPYVKPGKNVL
;
A
#
# COMPACT_ATOMS: atom_id res chain seq x y z
N PRO A 1 -21.31 23.14 79.45
CA PRO A 1 -20.20 22.56 78.79
C PRO A 1 -20.59 22.28 77.34
N LEU A 2 -19.97 23.03 76.42
CA LEU A 2 -20.19 22.87 74.98
C LEU A 2 -19.29 21.75 74.43
N LEU A 3 -19.91 20.74 73.82
CA LEU A 3 -19.19 19.76 72.99
C LEU A 3 -18.96 20.38 71.63
N LEU A 4 -17.70 20.56 71.25
CA LEU A 4 -17.28 20.87 69.88
C LEU A 4 -17.11 19.60 69.14
N THR A 5 -17.97 19.36 68.16
CA THR A 5 -17.84 18.21 67.21
C THR A 5 -17.04 18.69 66.01
N ASN A 6 -15.80 18.21 65.86
CA ASN A 6 -14.98 18.45 64.67
C ASN A 6 -15.44 17.51 63.55
N ILE A 7 -16.03 18.08 62.50
CA ILE A 7 -16.32 17.37 61.24
C ILE A 7 -15.08 17.48 60.36
N PHE A 8 -14.38 16.35 60.18
CA PHE A 8 -13.31 16.24 59.19
C PHE A 8 -13.93 16.02 57.81
N LEU A 9 -13.88 17.06 56.97
CA LEU A 9 -14.26 16.96 55.55
C LEU A 9 -13.07 16.42 54.78
N GLY A 10 -13.06 15.11 54.48
CA GLY A 10 -12.08 14.49 53.62
C GLY A 10 -12.40 14.84 52.16
N ILE A 11 -11.58 15.68 51.54
CA ILE A 11 -11.63 15.93 50.09
C ILE A 11 -10.98 14.75 49.37
N PHE A 12 -11.81 13.87 48.81
CA PHE A 12 -11.36 12.82 47.92
C PHE A 12 -11.12 13.46 46.54
N SER A 13 -9.86 13.79 46.22
CA SER A 13 -9.47 14.24 44.90
C SER A 13 -9.45 13.03 43.95
N LEU A 14 -10.50 12.88 43.14
CA LEU A 14 -10.50 11.92 42.02
C LEU A 14 -9.53 12.43 40.98
N ILE A 15 -8.34 11.84 40.93
CA ILE A 15 -7.43 12.00 39.76
C ILE A 15 -8.01 11.17 38.62
N VAL A 16 -8.77 11.84 37.74
CA VAL A 16 -9.14 11.25 36.44
C VAL A 16 -7.92 11.32 35.56
N THR A 17 -7.14 10.23 35.52
CA THR A 17 -6.16 10.02 34.47
C THR A 17 -6.92 9.77 33.20
N SER A 18 -7.11 10.82 32.39
CA SER A 18 -7.51 10.65 31.00
C SER A 18 -6.38 9.90 30.30
N ALA A 19 -6.59 8.61 30.02
CA ALA A 19 -5.77 7.90 29.06
C ALA A 19 -5.93 8.67 27.74
N VAL A 20 -4.89 9.37 27.33
CA VAL A 20 -4.78 9.86 25.96
C VAL A 20 -4.70 8.60 25.11
N ALA A 21 -5.81 8.21 24.51
CA ALA A 21 -5.81 7.18 23.49
C ALA A 21 -4.87 7.68 22.40
N ASP A 22 -3.79 6.94 22.18
CA ASP A 22 -2.88 7.18 21.08
C ASP A 22 -3.72 7.05 19.78
N ASN A 23 -4.08 8.20 19.20
CA ASN A 23 -4.83 8.30 17.96
C ASN A 23 -3.91 8.00 16.74
N ALA A 24 -2.98 7.07 16.87
CA ALA A 24 -2.27 6.54 15.74
C ALA A 24 -3.30 5.98 14.76
N LYS A 25 -3.37 6.56 13.56
CA LYS A 25 -4.27 6.14 12.49
C LYS A 25 -4.05 4.64 12.25
N LYS A 26 -5.09 3.83 12.49
CA LYS A 26 -5.01 2.39 12.22
C LYS A 26 -4.61 2.15 10.76
N PRO A 27 -3.73 1.19 10.49
CA PRO A 27 -3.46 0.77 9.12
C PRO A 27 -4.77 0.33 8.44
N TYR A 28 -4.91 0.58 7.15
CA TYR A 28 -6.13 0.25 6.42
C TYR A 28 -6.50 -1.24 6.54
N TRP A 29 -5.53 -2.17 6.54
CA TRP A 29 -5.78 -3.61 6.73
C TRP A 29 -6.36 -4.00 8.10
N GLN A 30 -6.39 -3.09 9.07
CA GLN A 30 -7.04 -3.30 10.38
C GLN A 30 -8.42 -2.65 10.47
N ASP A 31 -8.89 -2.05 9.40
CA ASP A 31 -10.23 -1.47 9.33
C ASP A 31 -11.07 -2.18 8.28
N VAL A 32 -11.96 -3.07 8.71
CA VAL A 32 -12.82 -3.88 7.83
C VAL A 32 -13.77 -3.05 6.95
N GLN A 33 -13.88 -1.74 7.21
CA GLN A 33 -14.66 -0.82 6.37
C GLN A 33 -13.82 -0.25 5.21
N VAL A 34 -12.49 -0.40 5.25
CA VAL A 34 -11.57 0.19 4.28
C VAL A 34 -11.01 -0.93 3.39
N VAL A 35 -11.63 -1.16 2.26
CA VAL A 35 -11.15 -2.13 1.26
C VAL A 35 -10.38 -1.45 0.12
N ALA A 36 -10.50 -0.13 -0.01
CA ALA A 36 -9.78 0.67 -0.99
C ALA A 36 -9.75 2.14 -0.58
N VAL A 37 -8.68 2.86 -0.98
CA VAL A 37 -8.52 4.31 -0.84
C VAL A 37 -8.02 4.86 -2.17
N ASN A 38 -8.67 5.89 -2.71
CA ASN A 38 -8.34 6.54 -3.99
C ASN A 38 -8.23 5.58 -5.19
N LYS A 39 -8.80 4.38 -5.07
CA LYS A 39 -8.89 3.42 -6.18
C LYS A 39 -10.04 3.82 -7.09
N GLU A 40 -9.77 3.86 -8.39
CA GLU A 40 -10.80 4.10 -9.40
C GLU A 40 -11.85 2.98 -9.45
N TYR A 41 -13.06 3.32 -9.90
CA TYR A 41 -14.09 2.32 -10.12
C TYR A 41 -13.67 1.34 -11.22
N PRO A 42 -13.97 0.04 -11.07
CA PRO A 42 -13.68 -0.95 -12.09
C PRO A 42 -14.33 -0.59 -13.43
N ARG A 43 -13.56 -0.73 -14.49
CA ARG A 43 -14.01 -0.48 -15.87
C ARG A 43 -13.49 -1.54 -16.83
N SER A 44 -14.07 -1.63 -17.99
CA SER A 44 -13.54 -2.46 -19.07
C SER A 44 -12.20 -1.93 -19.55
N SER A 45 -11.28 -2.84 -19.86
CA SER A 45 -9.98 -2.47 -20.42
C SER A 45 -10.15 -1.88 -21.81
N PHE A 46 -9.51 -0.75 -22.04
CA PHE A 46 -9.41 -0.13 -23.38
C PHE A 46 -8.08 0.62 -23.49
N MET A 47 -7.71 0.93 -24.73
CA MET A 47 -6.52 1.74 -25.01
C MET A 47 -6.84 2.74 -26.12
N THR A 48 -6.29 3.93 -26.00
CA THR A 48 -6.37 4.98 -27.03
C THR A 48 -5.15 4.93 -27.93
N TYR A 49 -5.34 5.19 -29.21
CA TYR A 49 -4.28 5.17 -30.24
C TYR A 49 -4.36 6.40 -31.14
N ASP A 50 -3.23 6.79 -31.73
CA ASP A 50 -3.17 7.92 -32.63
C ASP A 50 -3.74 7.62 -34.03
N ASN A 51 -3.78 6.35 -34.39
CA ASN A 51 -4.20 5.94 -35.73
C ASN A 51 -4.95 4.60 -35.70
N ARG A 52 -5.67 4.32 -36.80
CA ARG A 52 -6.48 3.13 -36.92
C ARG A 52 -5.66 1.82 -37.01
N GLU A 53 -4.47 1.86 -37.62
CA GLU A 53 -3.63 0.68 -37.79
C GLU A 53 -3.19 0.16 -36.42
N ASP A 54 -2.70 1.02 -35.56
CA ASP A 54 -2.30 0.68 -34.21
C ASP A 54 -3.49 0.20 -33.36
N ALA A 55 -4.66 0.83 -33.49
CA ALA A 55 -5.86 0.40 -32.81
C ALA A 55 -6.29 -1.00 -33.24
N LEU A 56 -6.23 -1.31 -34.54
CA LEU A 56 -6.58 -2.64 -35.07
C LEU A 56 -5.56 -3.72 -34.67
N SER A 57 -4.33 -3.34 -34.32
CA SER A 57 -3.32 -4.29 -33.82
C SER A 57 -3.68 -4.91 -32.49
N GLY A 58 -4.47 -4.23 -31.67
CA GLY A 58 -4.81 -4.62 -30.30
C GLY A 58 -3.63 -4.62 -29.32
N LYS A 59 -2.47 -4.09 -29.73
CA LYS A 59 -1.24 -4.09 -28.93
C LYS A 59 -1.13 -2.76 -28.17
N PHE A 60 -1.25 -2.81 -26.86
CA PHE A 60 -1.17 -1.62 -26.01
C PHE A 60 0.16 -0.88 -26.14
N GLU A 61 1.24 -1.63 -26.37
CA GLU A 61 2.60 -1.09 -26.54
C GLU A 61 2.76 -0.17 -27.77
N ARG A 62 1.83 -0.25 -28.73
CA ARG A 62 1.77 0.67 -29.87
C ARG A 62 1.17 2.03 -29.56
N SER A 63 0.52 2.15 -28.41
CA SER A 63 0.02 3.45 -27.95
C SER A 63 1.14 4.28 -27.34
N LYS A 64 1.29 5.52 -27.77
CA LYS A 64 2.21 6.47 -27.12
C LYS A 64 1.77 6.85 -25.71
N PHE A 65 0.52 6.53 -25.36
CA PHE A 65 -0.07 6.78 -24.04
C PHE A 65 0.08 5.62 -23.07
N TYR A 66 0.87 4.62 -23.43
CA TYR A 66 1.11 3.44 -22.60
C TYR A 66 2.59 3.31 -22.25
N ARG A 67 2.84 2.97 -20.99
CA ARG A 67 4.17 2.62 -20.49
C ARG A 67 4.09 1.37 -19.66
N LEU A 68 4.75 0.32 -20.11
CA LEU A 68 4.84 -0.95 -19.39
C LEU A 68 5.89 -0.83 -18.27
N LEU A 69 5.50 -1.10 -17.05
CA LEU A 69 6.39 -1.05 -15.89
C LEU A 69 6.91 -2.44 -15.47
N ASN A 70 6.65 -3.48 -16.27
CA ASN A 70 7.22 -4.82 -16.05
C ASN A 70 8.75 -4.80 -16.13
N GLY A 71 9.38 -5.79 -15.53
CA GLY A 71 10.84 -5.96 -15.52
C GLY A 71 11.42 -5.94 -14.11
N THR A 72 12.68 -5.53 -13.99
CA THR A 72 13.40 -5.53 -12.72
C THR A 72 13.02 -4.32 -11.86
N TRP A 73 12.68 -4.58 -10.60
CA TRP A 73 12.41 -3.58 -9.58
C TRP A 73 13.32 -3.78 -8.38
N LYS A 74 13.58 -2.75 -7.60
CA LYS A 74 14.19 -2.87 -6.29
C LYS A 74 13.17 -3.41 -5.30
N PHE A 75 13.62 -4.31 -4.41
CA PHE A 75 12.76 -5.05 -3.50
C PHE A 75 13.36 -5.12 -2.10
N TYR A 76 12.59 -4.71 -1.11
CA TYR A 76 12.92 -4.87 0.29
C TYR A 76 11.89 -5.78 0.96
N PHE A 77 12.36 -6.79 1.70
CA PHE A 77 11.50 -7.80 2.29
C PHE A 77 11.71 -7.88 3.79
N VAL A 78 10.61 -7.96 4.53
CA VAL A 78 10.62 -8.25 5.97
C VAL A 78 9.62 -9.37 6.29
N ASP A 79 9.96 -10.23 7.24
CA ASP A 79 9.12 -11.34 7.68
C ASP A 79 7.97 -10.87 8.60
N SER A 80 8.06 -9.67 9.13
CA SER A 80 7.04 -9.04 9.97
C SER A 80 6.82 -7.59 9.56
N TYR A 81 5.55 -7.19 9.44
CA TYR A 81 5.20 -5.78 9.18
C TYR A 81 5.74 -4.82 10.26
N LYS A 82 6.03 -5.32 11.47
CA LYS A 82 6.62 -4.53 12.56
C LYS A 82 8.08 -4.16 12.34
N ASP A 83 8.76 -4.91 11.47
CA ASP A 83 10.18 -4.67 11.15
C ASP A 83 10.35 -3.70 9.97
N LEU A 84 9.25 -3.18 9.43
CA LEU A 84 9.30 -2.23 8.33
C LEU A 84 9.82 -0.87 8.83
N PRO A 85 10.89 -0.32 8.22
CA PRO A 85 11.37 1.00 8.60
C PRO A 85 10.34 2.10 8.37
N ASP A 86 10.17 3.02 9.32
CA ASP A 86 9.17 4.10 9.24
C ASP A 86 9.37 5.02 8.02
N ASN A 87 10.63 5.17 7.57
CA ASN A 87 10.98 6.02 6.43
C ASN A 87 11.07 5.28 5.10
N ILE A 88 10.58 4.03 5.02
CA ILE A 88 10.80 3.17 3.84
C ILE A 88 10.21 3.76 2.54
N THR A 89 9.20 4.62 2.65
CA THR A 89 8.56 5.29 1.51
C THR A 89 9.23 6.58 1.09
N ASP A 90 10.24 7.07 1.85
CA ASP A 90 10.99 8.28 1.51
C ASP A 90 11.83 8.03 0.25
N PRO A 91 11.69 8.87 -0.80
CA PRO A 91 12.48 8.72 -2.03
C PRO A 91 13.99 8.83 -1.83
N SER A 92 14.45 9.47 -0.74
CA SER A 92 15.88 9.63 -0.44
C SER A 92 16.54 8.39 0.17
N VAL A 93 15.75 7.40 0.61
CA VAL A 93 16.29 6.15 1.13
C VAL A 93 17.02 5.41 0.01
N SER A 94 18.32 5.10 0.20
CA SER A 94 19.10 4.31 -0.75
C SER A 94 18.51 2.90 -0.91
N THR A 95 18.48 2.44 -2.15
CA THR A 95 18.07 1.07 -2.50
C THR A 95 19.27 0.19 -2.86
N ASP A 96 20.51 0.61 -2.60
CA ASP A 96 21.72 -0.11 -2.99
C ASP A 96 21.82 -1.50 -2.35
N SER A 97 21.30 -1.64 -1.13
CA SER A 97 21.25 -2.91 -0.40
C SER A 97 19.99 -3.74 -0.65
N TRP A 98 19.05 -3.24 -1.46
CA TRP A 98 17.82 -3.94 -1.77
C TRP A 98 18.06 -5.03 -2.82
N TYR A 99 17.25 -6.06 -2.80
CA TYR A 99 17.24 -7.09 -3.83
C TYR A 99 16.71 -6.55 -5.16
N ASP A 100 17.02 -7.25 -6.22
CA ASP A 100 16.35 -7.10 -7.52
C ASP A 100 15.30 -8.19 -7.66
N ILE A 101 14.07 -7.81 -8.06
CA ILE A 101 12.97 -8.74 -8.27
C ILE A 101 12.32 -8.52 -9.63
N GLN A 102 11.86 -9.59 -10.25
CA GLN A 102 11.13 -9.52 -11.53
C GLN A 102 9.65 -9.26 -11.27
N VAL A 103 9.09 -8.27 -11.96
CA VAL A 103 7.67 -7.92 -11.95
C VAL A 103 7.11 -8.07 -13.36
N PRO A 104 6.01 -8.78 -13.58
CA PRO A 104 5.22 -9.52 -12.58
C PRO A 104 5.92 -10.79 -12.08
N GLY A 105 5.62 -11.18 -10.86
CA GLY A 105 6.15 -12.41 -10.28
C GLY A 105 5.83 -12.50 -8.79
N ASN A 106 5.75 -13.71 -8.28
CA ASN A 106 5.59 -13.95 -6.85
C ASN A 106 6.97 -13.92 -6.19
N TRP A 107 7.10 -13.27 -5.07
CA TRP A 107 8.36 -13.16 -4.33
C TRP A 107 8.87 -14.50 -3.81
N GLU A 108 7.95 -15.42 -3.46
CA GLU A 108 8.28 -16.74 -2.91
C GLU A 108 9.07 -17.58 -3.92
N VAL A 109 8.73 -17.52 -5.20
CA VAL A 109 9.48 -18.26 -6.26
C VAL A 109 10.78 -17.55 -6.65
N GLN A 110 11.01 -16.35 -6.13
CA GLN A 110 12.23 -15.57 -6.30
C GLN A 110 13.12 -15.56 -5.05
N GLY A 111 12.81 -16.44 -4.08
CA GLY A 111 13.66 -16.71 -2.92
C GLY A 111 13.34 -15.87 -1.67
N HIS A 112 12.18 -15.22 -1.61
CA HIS A 112 11.77 -14.43 -0.46
C HIS A 112 10.55 -15.03 0.23
N GLY A 113 10.59 -15.14 1.56
CA GLY A 113 9.51 -15.70 2.35
C GLY A 113 9.32 -17.21 2.12
N VAL A 114 8.13 -17.70 2.41
CA VAL A 114 7.79 -19.13 2.32
C VAL A 114 6.56 -19.29 1.42
N ALA A 115 6.68 -20.13 0.40
CA ALA A 115 5.55 -20.50 -0.44
C ALA A 115 4.51 -21.29 0.34
N ILE A 116 3.33 -20.71 0.52
CA ILE A 116 2.23 -21.33 1.25
C ILE A 116 1.22 -21.88 0.24
N TYR A 117 0.94 -23.17 0.35
CA TYR A 117 -0.16 -23.79 -0.38
C TYR A 117 -1.30 -24.14 0.57
N THR A 118 -2.45 -23.52 0.36
CA THR A 118 -3.71 -23.91 1.00
C THR A 118 -4.82 -23.98 -0.04
N ASN A 119 -5.50 -25.13 -0.10
CA ASN A 119 -6.66 -25.32 -0.98
C ASN A 119 -7.99 -25.04 -0.29
N HIS A 120 -7.99 -24.95 1.03
CA HIS A 120 -9.13 -24.53 1.85
C HIS A 120 -8.64 -23.90 3.16
N GLY A 121 -9.46 -23.04 3.74
CA GLY A 121 -9.15 -22.29 4.95
C GLY A 121 -8.38 -20.99 4.66
N TYR A 122 -7.86 -20.38 5.71
CA TYR A 122 -7.13 -19.11 5.63
C TYR A 122 -5.62 -19.38 5.65
N GLU A 123 -4.87 -18.55 4.95
CA GLU A 123 -3.40 -18.61 4.90
C GLU A 123 -2.78 -18.33 6.27
N PHE A 124 -3.37 -17.41 7.01
CA PHE A 124 -2.95 -17.12 8.38
C PHE A 124 -3.52 -18.16 9.36
N LYS A 125 -2.72 -19.17 9.66
CA LYS A 125 -3.09 -20.25 10.62
C LYS A 125 -2.88 -19.81 12.06
N ALA A 126 -3.45 -18.69 12.47
CA ALA A 126 -3.44 -18.31 13.87
C ALA A 126 -4.27 -19.32 14.68
N ARG A 127 -3.73 -19.81 15.83
CA ARG A 127 -4.47 -20.69 16.73
C ARG A 127 -5.71 -20.03 17.32
N ASN A 128 -5.66 -18.72 17.48
CA ASN A 128 -6.76 -17.89 17.99
C ASN A 128 -6.81 -16.60 17.15
N PRO A 129 -7.44 -16.63 15.98
CA PRO A 129 -7.49 -15.46 15.10
C PRO A 129 -8.29 -14.33 15.75
N GLN A 130 -7.79 -13.12 15.67
CA GLN A 130 -8.39 -11.89 16.21
C GLN A 130 -8.61 -10.89 15.07
N PRO A 131 -9.50 -11.16 14.10
CA PRO A 131 -9.74 -10.21 13.00
C PRO A 131 -10.20 -8.84 13.56
N PRO A 132 -9.73 -7.74 12.95
CA PRO A 132 -8.90 -7.62 11.77
C PRO A 132 -7.38 -7.59 12.04
N ILE A 133 -6.95 -7.98 13.25
CA ILE A 133 -5.54 -7.96 13.64
C ILE A 133 -4.79 -9.06 12.92
N LEU A 134 -3.77 -8.70 12.15
CA LEU A 134 -2.89 -9.66 11.50
C LEU A 134 -1.89 -10.25 12.50
N PRO A 135 -1.46 -11.52 12.31
CA PRO A 135 -0.34 -12.08 13.06
C PRO A 135 0.92 -11.22 12.89
N GLU A 136 1.77 -11.17 13.92
CA GLU A 136 3.04 -10.42 13.84
C GLU A 136 3.92 -10.90 12.69
N ALA A 137 3.99 -12.21 12.48
CA ALA A 137 4.71 -12.83 11.37
C ALA A 137 3.92 -12.71 10.05
N THR A 138 3.51 -11.49 9.69
CA THR A 138 2.91 -11.17 8.40
C THR A 138 3.97 -10.46 7.55
N PRO A 139 4.45 -11.10 6.46
CA PRO A 139 5.52 -10.54 5.66
C PRO A 139 5.05 -9.32 4.86
N VAL A 140 6.00 -8.42 4.59
CA VAL A 140 5.79 -7.26 3.74
C VAL A 140 6.90 -7.18 2.69
N GLY A 141 6.51 -6.96 1.44
CA GLY A 141 7.42 -6.66 0.34
C GLY A 141 7.24 -5.22 -0.12
N VAL A 142 8.33 -4.45 -0.14
CA VAL A 142 8.36 -3.10 -0.69
C VAL A 142 9.03 -3.14 -2.05
N TYR A 143 8.30 -2.71 -3.06
CA TYR A 143 8.76 -2.62 -4.44
C TYR A 143 9.05 -1.17 -4.76
N ARG A 144 10.21 -0.87 -5.34
CA ARG A 144 10.57 0.49 -5.76
C ARG A 144 11.09 0.51 -7.18
N ARG A 145 10.65 1.49 -7.94
CA ARG A 145 11.13 1.76 -9.29
C ARG A 145 11.08 3.24 -9.61
N ASP A 146 12.09 3.70 -10.34
CA ASP A 146 12.01 5.00 -11.02
C ASP A 146 11.09 4.88 -12.22
N ILE A 147 10.17 5.83 -12.36
CA ILE A 147 9.29 5.96 -13.51
C ILE A 147 9.50 7.33 -14.15
N ASP A 148 9.45 7.36 -15.48
CA ASP A 148 9.55 8.60 -16.24
C ASP A 148 8.20 8.97 -16.83
N ILE A 149 7.71 10.17 -16.51
CA ILE A 149 6.47 10.73 -17.07
C ILE A 149 6.82 11.62 -18.26
N PRO A 150 6.41 11.23 -19.48
CA PRO A 150 6.68 12.03 -20.67
C PRO A 150 6.10 13.44 -20.57
N ALA A 151 6.85 14.44 -21.01
CA ALA A 151 6.39 15.83 -20.97
C ALA A 151 5.15 16.08 -21.86
N ASP A 152 4.99 15.29 -22.92
CA ASP A 152 3.82 15.36 -23.82
C ASP A 152 2.56 14.70 -23.23
N TRP A 153 2.64 14.16 -22.02
CA TRP A 153 1.48 13.73 -21.25
C TRP A 153 0.87 14.86 -20.38
N ASP A 154 1.44 16.04 -20.42
CA ASP A 154 0.90 17.21 -19.71
C ASP A 154 -0.57 17.48 -20.12
N GLY A 155 -1.40 17.82 -19.14
CA GLY A 155 -2.84 18.03 -19.34
C GLY A 155 -3.67 16.77 -19.57
N ARG A 156 -3.08 15.56 -19.42
CA ARG A 156 -3.79 14.28 -19.50
C ARG A 156 -3.99 13.67 -18.13
N ASP A 157 -5.04 12.89 -17.98
CA ASP A 157 -5.20 12.00 -16.83
C ASP A 157 -4.22 10.81 -16.96
N ILE A 158 -3.41 10.61 -15.96
CA ILE A 158 -2.40 9.56 -15.90
C ILE A 158 -2.82 8.56 -14.84
N TYR A 159 -3.00 7.32 -15.23
CA TYR A 159 -3.41 6.23 -14.34
C TYR A 159 -2.28 5.24 -14.14
N LEU A 160 -1.99 4.90 -12.89
CA LEU A 160 -1.22 3.72 -12.56
C LEU A 160 -2.15 2.52 -12.51
N HIS A 161 -1.86 1.51 -13.34
CA HIS A 161 -2.62 0.27 -13.40
C HIS A 161 -1.81 -0.88 -12.80
N LEU A 162 -2.32 -1.47 -11.72
CA LEU A 162 -1.79 -2.70 -11.14
C LEU A 162 -2.73 -3.84 -11.53
N ALA A 163 -2.26 -4.76 -12.35
CA ALA A 163 -3.09 -5.87 -12.85
C ALA A 163 -3.50 -6.86 -11.75
N GLY A 164 -2.76 -6.91 -10.66
CA GLY A 164 -3.08 -7.70 -9.47
C GLY A 164 -1.96 -7.60 -8.46
N ALA A 165 -2.33 -7.51 -7.17
CA ALA A 165 -1.39 -7.53 -6.06
C ALA A 165 -2.03 -8.28 -4.87
N LYS A 166 -1.36 -9.30 -4.35
CA LYS A 166 -1.85 -10.09 -3.22
C LYS A 166 -1.11 -9.67 -1.95
N SER A 167 -1.86 -9.44 -0.88
CA SER A 167 -3.31 -9.31 -0.77
C SER A 167 -3.72 -7.85 -0.63
N GLY A 168 -3.02 -7.07 0.17
CA GLY A 168 -3.19 -5.62 0.29
C GLY A 168 -2.00 -4.90 -0.34
N VAL A 169 -2.23 -3.78 -0.99
CA VAL A 169 -1.20 -2.96 -1.59
C VAL A 169 -1.41 -1.48 -1.27
N TYR A 170 -0.37 -0.85 -0.74
CA TYR A 170 -0.25 0.59 -0.64
C TYR A 170 0.56 1.10 -1.83
N VAL A 171 0.15 2.21 -2.38
CA VAL A 171 0.86 2.88 -3.48
C VAL A 171 1.38 4.22 -2.98
N TYR A 172 2.67 4.46 -3.20
CA TYR A 172 3.33 5.73 -2.90
C TYR A 172 4.05 6.24 -4.14
N ILE A 173 3.97 7.55 -4.37
CA ILE A 173 4.75 8.22 -5.43
C ILE A 173 5.44 9.43 -4.81
N ASN A 174 6.75 9.52 -5.00
CA ASN A 174 7.59 10.59 -4.44
C ASN A 174 7.40 10.76 -2.92
N GLY A 175 7.22 9.63 -2.20
CA GLY A 175 7.01 9.59 -0.74
C GLY A 175 5.59 9.94 -0.28
N LYS A 176 4.68 10.26 -1.19
CA LYS A 176 3.28 10.56 -0.86
C LYS A 176 2.40 9.34 -1.10
N GLU A 177 1.54 9.03 -0.14
CA GLU A 177 0.54 7.99 -0.29
C GLU A 177 -0.45 8.37 -1.40
N VAL A 178 -0.56 7.50 -2.39
CA VAL A 178 -1.51 7.63 -3.51
C VAL A 178 -2.82 6.93 -3.18
N GLY A 179 -2.73 5.70 -2.67
CA GLY A 179 -3.92 4.93 -2.35
C GLY A 179 -3.64 3.51 -1.86
N TYR A 180 -4.72 2.75 -1.70
CA TYR A 180 -4.73 1.40 -1.14
C TYR A 180 -5.75 0.51 -1.84
N SER A 181 -5.49 -0.80 -1.91
CA SER A 181 -6.43 -1.83 -2.40
C SER A 181 -6.17 -3.18 -1.76
N GLU A 182 -7.23 -3.91 -1.38
CA GLU A 182 -7.17 -5.29 -0.83
C GLU A 182 -7.60 -6.37 -1.84
N ASP A 183 -8.03 -6.01 -3.02
CA ASP A 183 -8.54 -6.96 -4.01
C ASP A 183 -7.41 -7.67 -4.74
N SER A 184 -7.14 -8.92 -4.35
CA SER A 184 -6.00 -9.72 -4.85
C SER A 184 -6.11 -10.17 -6.30
N LYS A 185 -7.30 -10.21 -6.87
CA LYS A 185 -7.58 -10.86 -8.18
C LYS A 185 -7.96 -9.89 -9.27
N ASN A 186 -8.42 -8.72 -8.90
CA ASN A 186 -8.84 -7.70 -9.83
C ASN A 186 -7.81 -6.56 -9.94
N PRO A 187 -7.79 -5.86 -11.06
CA PRO A 187 -6.93 -4.70 -11.22
C PRO A 187 -7.26 -3.57 -10.24
N ALA A 188 -6.24 -2.80 -9.88
CA ALA A 188 -6.39 -1.54 -9.18
C ALA A 188 -5.82 -0.42 -10.04
N GLU A 189 -6.61 0.63 -10.26
CA GLU A 189 -6.18 1.83 -10.96
C GLU A 189 -6.23 3.04 -10.02
N PHE A 190 -5.24 3.91 -10.16
CA PHE A 190 -5.11 5.13 -9.36
C PHE A 190 -4.79 6.31 -10.28
N LEU A 191 -5.55 7.40 -10.17
CA LEU A 191 -5.21 8.67 -10.82
C LEU A 191 -4.00 9.28 -10.11
N ILE A 192 -2.89 9.40 -10.83
CA ILE A 192 -1.61 9.79 -10.21
C ILE A 192 -1.17 11.22 -10.48
N ASN A 193 -1.94 12.00 -11.24
CA ASN A 193 -1.59 13.39 -11.58
C ASN A 193 -1.16 14.25 -10.38
N PRO A 194 -1.81 14.18 -9.20
CA PRO A 194 -1.41 15.00 -8.05
C PRO A 194 -0.05 14.64 -7.44
N TYR A 195 0.51 13.49 -7.80
CA TYR A 195 1.69 12.90 -7.18
C TYR A 195 2.92 12.89 -8.08
N VAL A 196 2.72 13.04 -9.40
CA VAL A 196 3.80 12.99 -10.40
C VAL A 196 4.16 14.37 -10.94
N LYS A 197 5.36 14.43 -11.51
CA LYS A 197 5.85 15.57 -12.31
C LYS A 197 6.41 15.04 -13.62
N PRO A 198 6.50 15.86 -14.68
CA PRO A 198 7.22 15.49 -15.89
C PRO A 198 8.65 15.04 -15.57
N GLY A 199 9.11 14.00 -16.27
CA GLY A 199 10.41 13.38 -16.03
C GLY A 199 10.39 12.39 -14.87
N LYS A 200 11.48 12.30 -14.14
CA LYS A 200 11.74 11.24 -13.14
C LYS A 200 10.89 11.39 -11.89
N ASN A 201 10.26 10.28 -11.50
CA ASN A 201 9.51 10.08 -10.26
C ASN A 201 9.89 8.73 -9.64
N VAL A 202 9.64 8.57 -8.34
CA VAL A 202 9.87 7.32 -7.59
C VAL A 202 8.52 6.71 -7.24
N LEU A 203 8.26 5.50 -7.73
CA LEU A 203 7.12 4.65 -7.41
C LEU A 203 7.56 3.56 -6.47
#